data_7f61f33918252061252c654532aaade6
#
_entry.id   7f61f33918252061252c654532aaade6
#
_cell.length_a   1.000
_cell.length_b   1.000
_cell.length_c   1.000
_cell.angle_alpha   90.00
_cell.angle_beta   90.00
_cell.angle_gamma   90.00
#
_symmetry.space_group_name_H-M   'P 1'
#
loop_
_entity.id
_entity.type
_entity.pdbx_description
1 polymer ?
#
loop_
_entity_poly.entity_id
_entity_poly.type
_entity_poly.pdbx_seq_one_letter_code
_entity_poly.pdbx_strand_id
1 'polypeptide(L)'
;MSSEIKRVFVETVVCAGAPGKEARFMRMLESRQTYKRRQDGCLAAWTGSSIDGAGMVLVQSVFVDNKAWKRISDDVMKALDTKDGGLESVLAGPPLVGMFEIDLEKLRLPQ
;
A
#
# COMPACT_ATOMS: atom_id res chain seq x y z
N MET A 1 -6.77 9.95 -30.76
CA MET A 1 -7.51 9.70 -29.54
C MET A 1 -6.57 9.49 -28.38
N SER A 2 -6.90 10.07 -27.30
CA SER A 2 -6.04 9.99 -26.12
C SER A 2 -5.99 8.58 -25.56
N SER A 3 -4.80 8.12 -25.21
CA SER A 3 -4.58 6.91 -24.45
C SER A 3 -4.39 7.22 -22.97
N GLU A 4 -4.82 8.40 -22.54
CA GLU A 4 -4.63 8.83 -21.17
C GLU A 4 -5.30 7.90 -20.18
N ILE A 5 -4.62 7.68 -19.08
CA ILE A 5 -5.19 6.98 -17.94
C ILE A 5 -6.23 7.89 -17.30
N LYS A 6 -7.49 7.45 -17.30
CA LYS A 6 -8.58 8.23 -16.69
C LYS A 6 -8.94 7.74 -15.31
N ARG A 7 -8.72 6.46 -15.05
CA ARG A 7 -8.97 5.84 -13.75
C ARG A 7 -7.74 5.11 -13.28
N VAL A 8 -7.56 5.10 -11.98
CA VAL A 8 -6.47 4.39 -11.34
C VAL A 8 -7.06 3.39 -10.34
N PHE A 9 -6.29 2.38 -10.04
CA PHE A 9 -6.64 1.35 -9.08
C PHE A 9 -5.93 1.67 -7.76
N VAL A 10 -6.70 1.83 -6.67
CA VAL A 10 -6.15 2.20 -5.37
C VAL A 10 -6.39 1.07 -4.38
N GLU A 11 -5.31 0.57 -3.81
CA GLU A 11 -5.37 -0.35 -2.69
C GLU A 11 -5.26 0.45 -1.39
N THR A 12 -6.21 0.27 -0.50
CA THR A 12 -6.22 0.93 0.80
C THR A 12 -6.24 -0.11 1.90
N VAL A 13 -5.29 -0.02 2.82
CA VAL A 13 -5.19 -0.92 3.95
C VAL A 13 -5.14 -0.07 5.22
N VAL A 14 -5.93 -0.46 6.21
CA VAL A 14 -5.85 0.13 7.55
C VAL A 14 -5.45 -0.99 8.50
N CYS A 15 -4.36 -0.80 9.22
CA CYS A 15 -3.79 -1.85 10.06
C CYS A 15 -3.05 -1.24 11.25
N ALA A 16 -2.58 -2.10 12.14
CA ALA A 16 -1.79 -1.68 13.29
C ALA A 16 -0.74 -2.74 13.59
N GLY A 17 0.39 -2.32 14.13
CA GLY A 17 1.46 -3.23 14.55
C GLY A 17 1.12 -3.90 15.88
N ALA A 18 1.53 -5.15 16.04
CA ALA A 18 1.36 -5.88 17.28
C ALA A 18 2.15 -5.20 18.41
N PRO A 19 1.66 -5.27 19.66
CA PRO A 19 2.37 -4.69 20.78
C PRO A 19 3.81 -5.21 20.87
N GLY A 20 4.75 -4.27 20.98
CA GLY A 20 6.18 -4.58 21.02
C GLY A 20 6.83 -4.79 19.67
N LYS A 21 6.04 -4.80 18.58
CA LYS A 21 6.55 -5.02 17.21
C LYS A 21 6.31 -3.83 16.29
N GLU A 22 5.90 -2.69 16.86
CA GLU A 22 5.50 -1.53 16.06
C GLU A 22 6.62 -1.02 15.16
N ALA A 23 7.85 -0.95 15.67
CA ALA A 23 8.98 -0.48 14.85
C ALA A 23 9.29 -1.41 13.70
N ARG A 24 9.28 -2.72 13.95
CA ARG A 24 9.49 -3.72 12.89
C ARG A 24 8.37 -3.66 11.84
N PHE A 25 7.13 -3.51 12.31
CA PHE A 25 5.96 -3.36 11.45
C PHE A 25 6.12 -2.16 10.50
N MET A 26 6.52 -1.01 11.02
CA MET A 26 6.70 0.18 10.18
C MET A 26 7.83 0.00 9.17
N ARG A 27 8.95 -0.62 9.58
CA ARG A 27 10.04 -0.91 8.64
C ARG A 27 9.59 -1.82 7.51
N MET A 28 8.79 -2.83 7.83
CA MET A 28 8.27 -3.77 6.83
C MET A 28 7.30 -3.09 5.87
N LEU A 29 6.44 -2.21 6.38
CA LEU A 29 5.55 -1.42 5.53
C LEU A 29 6.35 -0.51 4.59
N GLU A 30 7.35 0.21 5.12
CA GLU A 30 8.16 1.10 4.31
C GLU A 30 8.95 0.34 3.24
N SER A 31 9.45 -0.84 3.56
CA SER A 31 10.13 -1.68 2.56
C SER A 31 9.19 -2.03 1.40
N ARG A 32 7.95 -2.35 1.72
CA ARG A 32 6.96 -2.71 0.71
C ARG A 32 6.56 -1.51 -0.16
N GLN A 33 6.33 -0.37 0.46
CA GLN A 33 5.97 0.83 -0.29
C GLN A 33 7.13 1.30 -1.18
N THR A 34 8.35 1.23 -0.68
CA THR A 34 9.54 1.55 -1.48
C THR A 34 9.68 0.60 -2.67
N TYR A 35 9.49 -0.69 -2.44
CA TYR A 35 9.54 -1.68 -3.52
C TYR A 35 8.49 -1.38 -4.59
N LYS A 36 7.25 -1.14 -4.16
CA LYS A 36 6.15 -0.85 -5.09
C LYS A 36 6.43 0.39 -5.94
N ARG A 37 6.93 1.45 -5.31
CA ARG A 37 7.20 2.72 -6.02
C ARG A 37 8.19 2.56 -7.17
N ARG A 38 9.06 1.56 -7.10
CA ARG A 38 10.05 1.29 -8.13
C ARG A 38 9.53 0.44 -9.27
N GLN A 39 8.31 -0.08 -9.13
CA GLN A 39 7.76 -0.97 -10.14
C GLN A 39 7.01 -0.18 -11.21
N ASP A 40 7.17 -0.62 -12.45
CA ASP A 40 6.39 -0.07 -13.55
C ASP A 40 4.92 -0.39 -13.33
N GLY A 41 4.06 0.62 -13.43
CA GLY A 41 2.63 0.45 -13.17
C GLY A 41 2.19 0.91 -11.79
N CYS A 42 3.12 1.19 -10.87
CA CYS A 42 2.80 1.84 -9.61
C CYS A 42 3.00 3.34 -9.74
N LEU A 43 1.94 4.11 -9.55
CA LEU A 43 1.98 5.56 -9.67
C LEU A 43 2.40 6.25 -8.37
N ALA A 44 2.04 5.65 -7.24
CA ALA A 44 2.37 6.21 -5.92
C ALA A 44 2.13 5.15 -4.85
N ALA A 45 2.83 5.28 -3.73
CA ALA A 45 2.63 4.42 -2.57
C ALA A 45 3.13 5.17 -1.33
N TRP A 46 2.31 5.18 -0.28
CA TRP A 46 2.65 5.90 0.95
C TRP A 46 2.02 5.25 2.17
N THR A 47 2.44 5.71 3.35
CA THR A 47 1.81 5.35 4.61
C THR A 47 1.40 6.63 5.32
N GLY A 48 0.41 6.53 6.20
CA GLY A 48 0.01 7.62 7.06
C GLY A 48 -0.34 7.07 8.43
N SER A 49 -0.07 7.86 9.47
CA SER A 49 -0.38 7.46 10.85
C SER A 49 -1.63 8.16 11.33
N SER A 50 -2.46 7.48 12.11
CA SER A 50 -3.64 8.10 12.71
C SER A 50 -3.20 9.19 13.69
N ILE A 51 -3.98 10.26 13.76
CA ILE A 51 -3.66 11.41 14.62
C ILE A 51 -4.31 11.32 16.00
N ASP A 52 -5.12 10.30 16.23
CA ASP A 52 -5.89 10.14 17.46
C ASP A 52 -5.18 9.27 18.51
N GLY A 53 -3.94 8.88 18.25
CA GLY A 53 -3.18 8.05 19.16
C GLY A 53 -3.58 6.58 19.18
N ALA A 54 -4.47 6.15 18.29
CA ALA A 54 -4.94 4.76 18.25
C ALA A 54 -3.92 3.78 17.65
N GLY A 55 -2.81 4.30 17.10
CA GLY A 55 -1.76 3.45 16.54
C GLY A 55 -2.11 2.84 15.18
N MET A 56 -3.16 3.31 14.54
CA MET A 56 -3.54 2.81 13.21
C MET A 56 -2.68 3.43 12.13
N VAL A 57 -2.42 2.65 11.09
CA VAL A 57 -1.63 3.07 9.95
C VAL A 57 -2.46 2.88 8.69
N LEU A 58 -2.50 3.92 7.87
CA LEU A 58 -3.10 3.88 6.55
C LEU A 58 -2.00 3.54 5.56
N VAL A 59 -2.24 2.53 4.71
CA VAL A 59 -1.30 2.14 3.65
C VAL A 59 -2.05 2.25 2.35
N GLN A 60 -1.59 3.12 1.46
CA GLN A 60 -2.22 3.29 0.16
C GLN A 60 -1.21 3.13 -0.95
N SER A 61 -1.66 2.48 -2.02
CA SER A 61 -0.85 2.27 -3.21
C SER A 61 -1.74 2.51 -4.42
N VAL A 62 -1.23 3.24 -5.39
CA VAL A 62 -1.98 3.64 -6.59
C VAL A 62 -1.33 2.98 -7.79
N PHE A 63 -2.11 2.24 -8.54
CA PHE A 63 -1.66 1.50 -9.72
C PHE A 63 -2.40 1.97 -10.96
N VAL A 64 -1.77 1.80 -12.12
CA VAL A 64 -2.41 2.17 -13.39
C VAL A 64 -3.67 1.34 -13.66
N ASP A 65 -3.70 0.09 -13.20
CA ASP A 65 -4.85 -0.80 -13.36
C ASP A 65 -4.74 -2.00 -12.42
N ASN A 66 -5.75 -2.85 -12.46
CA ASN A 66 -5.82 -4.06 -11.67
C ASN A 66 -4.71 -5.07 -12.01
N LYS A 67 -4.31 -5.12 -13.27
CA LYS A 67 -3.25 -6.06 -13.69
C LYS A 67 -1.91 -5.68 -13.07
N ALA A 68 -1.61 -4.39 -13.04
CA ALA A 68 -0.39 -3.88 -12.40
C ALA A 68 -0.42 -4.18 -10.90
N TRP A 69 -1.54 -3.95 -10.24
CA TRP A 69 -1.70 -4.27 -8.82
C TRP A 69 -1.39 -5.75 -8.55
N LYS A 70 -1.99 -6.63 -9.32
CA LYS A 70 -1.83 -8.07 -9.12
C LYS A 70 -0.38 -8.52 -9.33
N ARG A 71 0.24 -8.07 -10.41
CA ARG A 71 1.63 -8.39 -10.72
C ARG A 71 2.57 -7.91 -9.63
N ILE A 72 2.42 -6.65 -9.22
CA ILE A 72 3.29 -6.04 -8.22
C ILE A 72 3.09 -6.69 -6.85
N SER A 73 1.84 -7.01 -6.49
CA SER A 73 1.54 -7.70 -5.24
C SER A 73 2.19 -9.08 -5.18
N ASP A 74 2.15 -9.82 -6.28
CA ASP A 74 2.83 -11.12 -6.37
C ASP A 74 4.34 -10.97 -6.23
N ASP A 75 4.92 -9.93 -6.84
CA ASP A 75 6.35 -9.65 -6.75
C ASP A 75 6.76 -9.27 -5.32
N VAL A 76 5.93 -8.49 -4.62
CA VAL A 76 6.18 -8.14 -3.22
C VAL A 76 6.21 -9.41 -2.36
N MET A 77 5.27 -10.30 -2.58
CA MET A 77 5.22 -11.57 -1.84
C MET A 77 6.51 -12.36 -2.05
N LYS A 78 6.94 -12.51 -3.29
CA LYS A 78 8.14 -13.28 -3.61
C LYS A 78 9.43 -12.62 -3.13
N ALA A 79 9.51 -11.30 -3.24
CA ALA A 79 10.74 -10.57 -2.93
C ALA A 79 10.90 -10.27 -1.45
N LEU A 80 9.81 -10.02 -0.73
CA LEU A 80 9.85 -9.52 0.65
C LEU A 80 9.25 -10.49 1.66
N ASP A 81 8.06 -11.02 1.40
CA ASP A 81 7.39 -11.88 2.38
C ASP A 81 8.18 -13.15 2.67
N THR A 82 8.85 -13.70 1.67
CA THR A 82 9.68 -14.90 1.84
C THR A 82 10.90 -14.63 2.70
N LYS A 83 11.36 -13.38 2.78
CA LYS A 83 12.56 -12.99 3.54
C LYS A 83 12.26 -12.58 4.96
N ASP A 84 11.14 -11.85 5.18
CA ASP A 84 10.87 -11.26 6.48
C ASP A 84 9.69 -11.90 7.22
N GLY A 85 9.11 -12.96 6.65
CA GLY A 85 8.01 -13.69 7.29
C GLY A 85 6.64 -13.12 7.04
N GLY A 86 6.54 -12.02 6.27
CA GLY A 86 5.27 -11.39 5.93
C GLY A 86 4.72 -10.51 7.04
N LEU A 87 3.84 -9.59 6.65
CA LEU A 87 3.25 -8.64 7.59
C LEU A 87 2.41 -9.30 8.68
N GLU A 88 1.84 -10.47 8.41
CA GLU A 88 1.02 -11.18 9.38
C GLU A 88 1.75 -11.43 10.70
N SER A 89 3.07 -11.61 10.64
CA SER A 89 3.89 -11.87 11.82
C SER A 89 3.97 -10.67 12.77
N VAL A 90 3.62 -9.48 12.32
CA VAL A 90 3.76 -8.24 13.10
C VAL A 90 2.46 -7.44 13.21
N LEU A 91 1.34 -7.95 12.67
CA LEU A 91 0.05 -7.28 12.74
C LEU A 91 -0.63 -7.52 14.08
N ALA A 92 -1.32 -6.50 14.59
CA ALA A 92 -2.11 -6.59 15.82
C ALA A 92 -3.42 -7.37 15.63
N GLY A 93 -3.83 -7.59 14.38
CA GLY A 93 -5.06 -8.29 14.04
C GLY A 93 -5.28 -8.21 12.54
N PRO A 94 -6.42 -8.72 12.03
CA PRO A 94 -6.69 -8.67 10.61
C PRO A 94 -6.74 -7.22 10.11
N PRO A 95 -6.08 -6.89 8.99
CA PRO A 95 -6.18 -5.56 8.42
C PRO A 95 -7.52 -5.37 7.72
N LEU A 96 -7.95 -4.12 7.61
CA LEU A 96 -9.06 -3.76 6.73
C LEU A 96 -8.46 -3.44 5.36
N VAL A 97 -8.97 -4.08 4.33
CA VAL A 97 -8.45 -3.91 2.97
C VAL A 97 -9.59 -3.53 2.04
N GLY A 98 -9.38 -2.47 1.26
CA GLY A 98 -10.33 -2.05 0.23
C GLY A 98 -9.61 -1.79 -1.08
N MET A 99 -10.27 -2.14 -2.18
CA MET A 99 -9.79 -1.89 -3.53
C MET A 99 -10.78 -0.98 -4.22
N PHE A 100 -10.26 0.09 -4.83
CA PHE A 100 -11.12 1.12 -5.41
C PHE A 100 -10.59 1.55 -6.76
N GLU A 101 -11.51 1.88 -7.65
CA GLU A 101 -11.16 2.63 -8.86
C GLU A 101 -11.52 4.09 -8.61
N ILE A 102 -10.60 4.98 -8.93
CA ILE A 102 -10.78 6.41 -8.70
C ILE A 102 -10.44 7.16 -9.97
N ASP A 103 -11.22 8.18 -10.30
CA ASP A 103 -10.90 9.08 -11.40
C ASP A 103 -9.60 9.80 -11.07
N LEU A 104 -8.67 9.77 -12.00
CA LEU A 104 -7.34 10.35 -11.80
C LEU A 104 -7.40 11.82 -11.40
N GLU A 105 -8.33 12.56 -11.99
CA GLU A 105 -8.50 13.99 -11.67
C GLU A 105 -8.79 14.22 -10.18
N LYS A 106 -9.49 13.29 -9.54
CA LYS A 106 -9.89 13.45 -8.15
C LYS A 106 -8.74 13.23 -7.17
N LEU A 107 -7.63 12.69 -7.66
CA LEU A 107 -6.43 12.52 -6.84
C LEU A 107 -5.55 13.78 -6.84
N ARG A 108 -5.86 14.75 -7.68
CA ARG A 108 -5.11 15.99 -7.70
C ARG A 108 -5.44 16.83 -6.47
N LEU A 109 -4.39 17.28 -5.81
CA LEU A 109 -4.57 18.22 -4.71
C LEU A 109 -4.67 19.63 -5.26
N PRO A 110 -5.51 20.49 -4.67
CA PRO A 110 -5.56 21.90 -5.07
C PRO A 110 -4.20 22.55 -4.92
N GLN A 111 -3.88 23.44 -5.84
CA GLN A 111 -2.65 24.21 -5.79
C GLN A 111 -2.86 25.49 -4.97
#